data_8865869e4e4b34695f187f7dd6975069
#
_entry.id   8865869e4e4b34695f187f7dd6975069
#
_cell.length_a   1.000
_cell.length_b   1.000
_cell.length_c   1.000
_cell.angle_alpha   90.00
_cell.angle_beta   90.00
_cell.angle_gamma   90.00
#
_symmetry.space_group_name_H-M   'P 1'
#
loop_
_entity.id
_entity.type
_entity.pdbx_description
1 polymer ?
#
loop_
_entity_poly.entity_id
_entity_poly.type
_entity_poly.pdbx_seq_one_letter_code
_entity_poly.pdbx_strand_id
1 'polypeptide(L)'
;MSPRLIFWISNVVRIFLVLAGTALAAYFWGLVPGLILGFLGLLAMFLIQLIYLQRLGDWLDNPSSSRLPDGSGAWTDVFSRLYKLRRGDEKNQAELTEWLARFRQAMTLLPDGVVIMDDVLFLEWCNPAAEHHLGLSLSQDKGMRVTNLVRSPEFMDYIILGRYETPLTLSFRDRKLIAHIIPFENRRQILVTHDVTESERIDMMRRDFIANASHELRTPLTVINGFLEIASLQPDLDIPTRNAHLKLMSEQGERMQRLVEDMLTLTRLESVDHLLRSEIVNMRGLLEQILQEAEALSAGRHQLSLSVEGPDVKGSTDEIRSALTNLVTNAIRYTPQGGRIEICWESVEQGAKFSVRDNGIGISSEHISRLTERFYRVDKSRSRETQGTGLGLAIVKHVLLRHNAQLFIESTPEVGSVFAVQFPGSVLHQQH
;
A
#
# COMPACT_ATOMS: atom_id res chain seq x y z
N MET A 1 -25.76 -10.96 -58.41
CA MET A 1 -26.74 -9.93 -58.82
C MET A 1 -26.67 -8.75 -57.84
N SER A 2 -26.68 -7.53 -58.35
CA SER A 2 -26.65 -6.36 -57.42
C SER A 2 -27.97 -6.28 -56.63
N PRO A 3 -27.94 -5.92 -55.34
CA PRO A 3 -29.15 -5.81 -54.50
C PRO A 3 -30.23 -4.89 -55.08
N ARG A 4 -29.80 -3.90 -55.88
CA ARG A 4 -30.70 -2.98 -56.57
C ARG A 4 -31.53 -3.68 -57.65
N LEU A 5 -30.94 -4.68 -58.29
CA LEU A 5 -31.62 -5.42 -59.37
C LEU A 5 -32.73 -6.32 -58.84
N ILE A 6 -32.51 -6.96 -57.68
CA ILE A 6 -33.51 -7.79 -56.98
C ILE A 6 -34.73 -6.99 -56.55
N PHE A 7 -34.48 -5.74 -56.06
CA PHE A 7 -35.54 -4.81 -55.68
C PHE A 7 -36.50 -4.52 -56.86
N TRP A 8 -35.95 -4.18 -58.01
CA TRP A 8 -36.76 -3.85 -59.18
C TRP A 8 -37.43 -5.08 -59.80
N ILE A 9 -36.74 -6.22 -59.87
CA ILE A 9 -37.30 -7.45 -60.46
C ILE A 9 -38.57 -7.89 -59.74
N SER A 10 -38.54 -7.91 -58.41
CA SER A 10 -39.72 -8.33 -57.60
C SER A 10 -40.96 -7.46 -57.84
N ASN A 11 -40.77 -6.13 -57.98
CA ASN A 11 -41.90 -5.23 -58.25
C ASN A 11 -42.37 -5.28 -59.71
N VAL A 12 -41.44 -5.39 -60.66
CA VAL A 12 -41.76 -5.53 -62.09
C VAL A 12 -42.54 -6.81 -62.35
N VAL A 13 -42.12 -7.93 -61.75
CA VAL A 13 -42.82 -9.24 -61.92
C VAL A 13 -44.24 -9.14 -61.32
N ARG A 14 -44.47 -8.50 -60.20
CA ARG A 14 -45.80 -8.30 -59.61
C ARG A 14 -46.71 -7.45 -60.51
N ILE A 15 -46.20 -6.34 -61.06
CA ILE A 15 -46.94 -5.49 -62.01
C ILE A 15 -47.25 -6.29 -63.24
N PHE A 16 -46.32 -7.05 -63.79
CA PHE A 16 -46.54 -7.88 -64.95
C PHE A 16 -47.61 -8.94 -64.69
N LEU A 17 -47.64 -9.60 -63.54
CA LEU A 17 -48.68 -10.58 -63.19
C LEU A 17 -50.07 -9.93 -63.08
N VAL A 18 -50.14 -8.71 -62.50
CA VAL A 18 -51.42 -7.97 -62.49
C VAL A 18 -51.87 -7.61 -63.89
N LEU A 19 -50.97 -7.11 -64.75
CA LEU A 19 -51.29 -6.80 -66.14
C LEU A 19 -51.69 -8.06 -67.01
N ALA A 20 -51.00 -9.17 -66.82
CA ALA A 20 -51.34 -10.44 -67.43
C ALA A 20 -52.69 -10.96 -67.00
N GLY A 21 -52.97 -10.88 -65.67
CA GLY A 21 -54.29 -11.23 -65.11
C GLY A 21 -55.43 -10.35 -65.63
N THR A 22 -55.17 -9.01 -65.77
CA THR A 22 -56.14 -8.08 -66.40
C THR A 22 -56.45 -8.44 -67.84
N ALA A 23 -55.42 -8.74 -68.63
CA ALA A 23 -55.58 -9.15 -70.06
C ALA A 23 -56.35 -10.47 -70.21
N LEU A 24 -56.06 -11.45 -69.37
CA LEU A 24 -56.75 -12.75 -69.34
C LEU A 24 -58.25 -12.58 -68.94
N ALA A 25 -58.52 -11.81 -67.91
CA ALA A 25 -59.89 -11.52 -67.48
C ALA A 25 -60.69 -10.73 -68.54
N ALA A 26 -60.02 -9.79 -69.25
CA ALA A 26 -60.64 -9.08 -70.35
C ALA A 26 -60.96 -9.98 -71.54
N TYR A 27 -60.14 -10.99 -71.81
CA TYR A 27 -60.38 -11.99 -72.85
C TYR A 27 -61.56 -12.90 -72.56
N PHE A 28 -61.66 -13.40 -71.33
CA PHE A 28 -62.74 -14.33 -70.92
C PHE A 28 -64.06 -13.68 -70.55
N TRP A 29 -64.03 -12.54 -69.88
CA TRP A 29 -65.23 -11.88 -69.27
C TRP A 29 -65.57 -10.55 -69.88
N GLY A 30 -64.83 -10.09 -70.83
CA GLY A 30 -65.05 -8.78 -71.45
C GLY A 30 -64.18 -7.67 -70.91
N LEU A 31 -64.09 -6.51 -71.64
CA LEU A 31 -63.17 -5.44 -71.35
C LEU A 31 -63.40 -4.77 -69.96
N VAL A 32 -64.66 -4.53 -69.60
CA VAL A 32 -65.02 -3.82 -68.36
C VAL A 32 -64.65 -4.58 -67.08
N PRO A 33 -65.03 -5.88 -66.93
CA PRO A 33 -64.61 -6.68 -65.78
C PRO A 33 -63.06 -6.83 -65.67
N GLY A 34 -62.38 -6.98 -66.80
CA GLY A 34 -60.92 -7.03 -66.85
C GLY A 34 -60.26 -5.77 -66.28
N LEU A 35 -60.74 -4.56 -66.70
CA LEU A 35 -60.24 -3.30 -66.18
C LEU A 35 -60.52 -3.08 -64.64
N ILE A 36 -61.70 -3.52 -64.18
CA ILE A 36 -62.04 -3.47 -62.78
C ILE A 36 -61.08 -4.36 -61.98
N LEU A 37 -60.82 -5.61 -62.44
CA LEU A 37 -59.86 -6.49 -61.76
C LEU A 37 -58.43 -5.93 -61.69
N GLY A 38 -57.99 -5.33 -62.85
CA GLY A 38 -56.70 -4.66 -62.94
C GLY A 38 -56.58 -3.49 -61.94
N PHE A 39 -57.65 -2.65 -61.90
CA PHE A 39 -57.65 -1.53 -60.95
C PHE A 39 -57.62 -2.04 -59.50
N LEU A 40 -58.42 -3.04 -59.16
CA LEU A 40 -58.39 -3.61 -57.80
C LEU A 40 -57.03 -4.24 -57.45
N GLY A 41 -56.37 -4.91 -58.42
CA GLY A 41 -55.05 -5.46 -58.24
C GLY A 41 -53.96 -4.38 -57.99
N LEU A 42 -53.99 -3.30 -58.74
CA LEU A 42 -53.08 -2.15 -58.54
C LEU A 42 -53.37 -1.43 -57.24
N LEU A 43 -54.68 -1.24 -56.89
CA LEU A 43 -55.08 -0.63 -55.60
C LEU A 43 -54.62 -1.49 -54.43
N ALA A 44 -54.79 -2.79 -54.46
CA ALA A 44 -54.31 -3.69 -53.42
C ALA A 44 -52.79 -3.62 -53.27
N MET A 45 -52.08 -3.59 -54.37
CA MET A 45 -50.61 -3.43 -54.37
C MET A 45 -50.19 -2.11 -53.75
N PHE A 46 -50.86 -1.03 -54.05
CA PHE A 46 -50.63 0.28 -53.50
C PHE A 46 -50.90 0.33 -51.97
N LEU A 47 -52.01 -0.24 -51.53
CA LEU A 47 -52.34 -0.33 -50.09
C LEU A 47 -51.31 -1.11 -49.33
N ILE A 48 -50.83 -2.26 -49.87
CA ILE A 48 -49.73 -3.03 -49.25
C ILE A 48 -48.48 -2.18 -49.08
N GLN A 49 -48.12 -1.34 -50.06
CA GLN A 49 -46.98 -0.45 -49.94
C GLN A 49 -47.15 0.57 -48.84
N LEU A 50 -48.35 1.18 -48.71
CA LEU A 50 -48.68 2.10 -47.66
C LEU A 50 -48.60 1.47 -46.27
N ILE A 51 -49.07 0.21 -46.13
CA ILE A 51 -48.99 -0.53 -44.86
C ILE A 51 -47.51 -0.75 -44.50
N TYR A 52 -46.62 -1.11 -45.41
CA TYR A 52 -45.20 -1.25 -45.13
C TYR A 52 -44.55 0.09 -44.78
N LEU A 53 -44.93 1.17 -45.44
CA LEU A 53 -44.44 2.51 -45.14
C LEU A 53 -44.88 2.95 -43.75
N GLN A 54 -46.18 2.73 -43.40
CA GLN A 54 -46.66 3.01 -42.07
C GLN A 54 -45.92 2.19 -40.99
N ARG A 55 -45.75 0.88 -41.20
CA ARG A 55 -45.00 0.01 -40.28
C ARG A 55 -43.55 0.48 -40.10
N LEU A 56 -42.92 1.01 -41.16
CA LEU A 56 -41.60 1.59 -41.08
C LEU A 56 -41.63 2.87 -40.22
N GLY A 57 -42.63 3.76 -40.42
CA GLY A 57 -42.82 4.96 -39.62
C GLY A 57 -43.00 4.64 -38.14
N ASP A 58 -43.96 3.74 -37.82
CA ASP A 58 -44.23 3.31 -36.43
C ASP A 58 -42.98 2.71 -35.78
N TRP A 59 -42.17 1.99 -36.56
CA TRP A 59 -40.90 1.44 -36.03
C TRP A 59 -39.82 2.52 -35.82
N LEU A 60 -39.74 3.52 -36.70
CA LEU A 60 -38.80 4.65 -36.54
C LEU A 60 -39.16 5.55 -35.31
N ASP A 61 -40.43 5.71 -35.06
CA ASP A 61 -40.92 6.51 -33.89
C ASP A 61 -40.68 5.79 -32.57
N ASN A 62 -40.74 4.44 -32.56
CA ASN A 62 -40.47 3.61 -31.39
C ASN A 62 -39.45 2.49 -31.68
N PRO A 63 -38.17 2.81 -31.80
CA PRO A 63 -37.16 1.84 -32.19
C PRO A 63 -36.85 0.77 -31.14
N SER A 64 -37.46 0.84 -29.97
CA SER A 64 -37.31 -0.13 -28.87
C SER A 64 -38.14 -1.40 -29.04
N SER A 65 -39.06 -1.48 -30.01
CA SER A 65 -39.82 -2.69 -30.27
C SER A 65 -38.92 -3.78 -30.88
N SER A 66 -38.85 -4.92 -30.20
CA SER A 66 -37.91 -6.00 -30.42
C SER A 66 -38.02 -6.77 -31.74
N ARG A 67 -38.97 -6.42 -32.63
CA ARG A 67 -39.11 -7.06 -33.93
C ARG A 67 -39.27 -6.02 -35.03
N LEU A 68 -38.34 -6.05 -35.99
CA LEU A 68 -38.57 -5.37 -37.23
C LEU A 68 -39.80 -5.96 -37.94
N PRO A 69 -40.58 -5.13 -38.65
CA PRO A 69 -41.68 -5.63 -39.44
C PRO A 69 -41.14 -6.60 -40.49
N ASP A 70 -41.78 -7.77 -40.60
CA ASP A 70 -41.49 -8.70 -41.70
C ASP A 70 -41.96 -8.07 -43.03
N GLY A 71 -41.07 -7.95 -43.98
CA GLY A 71 -41.33 -7.42 -45.29
C GLY A 71 -41.39 -8.51 -46.38
N SER A 72 -42.11 -8.27 -47.45
CA SER A 72 -42.10 -9.13 -48.61
C SER A 72 -41.47 -8.41 -49.81
N GLY A 73 -40.67 -9.13 -50.60
CA GLY A 73 -40.03 -8.57 -51.81
C GLY A 73 -38.98 -7.50 -51.50
N ALA A 74 -39.16 -6.30 -52.04
CA ALA A 74 -38.23 -5.17 -51.88
C ALA A 74 -38.09 -4.70 -50.43
N TRP A 75 -39.14 -4.80 -49.65
CA TRP A 75 -39.15 -4.38 -48.23
C TRP A 75 -38.28 -5.26 -47.35
N THR A 76 -38.12 -6.54 -47.72
CA THR A 76 -37.21 -7.46 -47.00
C THR A 76 -35.77 -6.95 -47.00
N ASP A 77 -35.29 -6.41 -48.12
CA ASP A 77 -33.94 -5.87 -48.26
C ASP A 77 -33.79 -4.55 -47.46
N VAL A 78 -34.80 -3.67 -47.54
CA VAL A 78 -34.81 -2.41 -46.76
C VAL A 78 -34.76 -2.68 -45.26
N PHE A 79 -35.63 -3.54 -44.75
CA PHE A 79 -35.65 -3.89 -43.31
C PHE A 79 -34.38 -4.61 -42.89
N SER A 80 -33.82 -5.50 -43.73
CA SER A 80 -32.56 -6.17 -43.42
C SER A 80 -31.36 -5.20 -43.29
N ARG A 81 -31.31 -4.17 -44.14
CA ARG A 81 -30.26 -3.13 -44.05
C ARG A 81 -30.42 -2.26 -42.82
N LEU A 82 -31.63 -1.85 -42.50
CA LEU A 82 -31.94 -1.09 -41.28
C LEU A 82 -31.57 -1.90 -40.02
N TYR A 83 -31.88 -3.20 -40.02
CA TYR A 83 -31.47 -4.10 -38.96
C TYR A 83 -29.95 -4.15 -38.74
N LYS A 84 -29.20 -4.30 -39.84
CA LYS A 84 -27.74 -4.33 -39.78
C LYS A 84 -27.14 -3.03 -39.27
N LEU A 85 -27.66 -1.87 -39.71
CA LEU A 85 -27.23 -0.55 -39.24
C LEU A 85 -27.47 -0.40 -37.74
N ARG A 86 -28.70 -0.66 -37.31
CA ARG A 86 -29.06 -0.55 -35.90
C ARG A 86 -28.22 -1.47 -35.00
N ARG A 87 -28.08 -2.75 -35.41
CA ARG A 87 -27.28 -3.70 -34.67
C ARG A 87 -25.80 -3.27 -34.58
N GLY A 88 -25.30 -2.62 -35.64
CA GLY A 88 -23.96 -2.02 -35.63
C GLY A 88 -23.85 -0.90 -34.59
N ASP A 89 -24.82 0.01 -34.55
CA ASP A 89 -24.84 1.13 -33.59
C ASP A 89 -25.00 0.66 -32.17
N GLU A 90 -25.92 -0.29 -31.90
CA GLU A 90 -26.10 -0.89 -30.58
C GLU A 90 -24.80 -1.58 -30.09
N LYS A 91 -24.11 -2.29 -30.99
CA LYS A 91 -22.82 -2.92 -30.67
C LYS A 91 -21.75 -1.88 -30.37
N ASN A 92 -21.63 -0.82 -31.18
CA ASN A 92 -20.66 0.24 -30.96
C ASN A 92 -20.91 0.98 -29.63
N GLN A 93 -22.18 1.26 -29.31
CA GLN A 93 -22.56 1.88 -28.03
C GLN A 93 -22.23 0.96 -26.84
N ALA A 94 -22.52 -0.34 -26.95
CA ALA A 94 -22.20 -1.30 -25.92
C ALA A 94 -20.67 -1.41 -25.70
N GLU A 95 -19.89 -1.50 -26.79
CA GLU A 95 -18.43 -1.52 -26.75
C GLU A 95 -17.87 -0.24 -26.10
N LEU A 96 -18.39 0.93 -26.48
CA LEU A 96 -17.96 2.21 -25.89
C LEU A 96 -18.29 2.28 -24.41
N THR A 97 -19.48 1.84 -24.01
CA THR A 97 -19.90 1.81 -22.61
C THR A 97 -19.02 0.86 -21.79
N GLU A 98 -18.73 -0.32 -22.33
CA GLU A 98 -17.82 -1.28 -21.67
C GLU A 98 -16.40 -0.72 -21.55
N TRP A 99 -15.90 -0.09 -22.62
CA TRP A 99 -14.57 0.55 -22.60
C TRP A 99 -14.48 1.67 -21.54
N LEU A 100 -15.50 2.54 -21.45
CA LEU A 100 -15.58 3.58 -20.43
C LEU A 100 -15.64 3.01 -19.01
N ALA A 101 -16.36 1.91 -18.81
CA ALA A 101 -16.43 1.24 -17.52
C ALA A 101 -15.05 0.67 -17.12
N ARG A 102 -14.37 0.00 -18.05
CA ARG A 102 -13.00 -0.53 -17.85
C ARG A 102 -12.00 0.59 -17.58
N PHE A 103 -12.09 1.70 -18.31
CA PHE A 103 -11.23 2.86 -18.10
C PHE A 103 -11.43 3.47 -16.71
N ARG A 104 -12.69 3.67 -16.27
CA ARG A 104 -12.98 4.15 -14.91
C ARG A 104 -12.43 3.22 -13.84
N GLN A 105 -12.60 1.92 -14.02
CA GLN A 105 -12.07 0.92 -13.08
C GLN A 105 -10.53 0.98 -13.03
N ALA A 106 -9.84 1.08 -14.16
CA ALA A 106 -8.40 1.24 -14.21
C ALA A 106 -7.93 2.51 -13.46
N MET A 107 -8.61 3.64 -13.68
CA MET A 107 -8.30 4.90 -12.99
C MET A 107 -8.53 4.83 -11.47
N THR A 108 -9.51 4.03 -11.03
CA THR A 108 -9.77 3.81 -9.60
C THR A 108 -8.67 2.99 -8.93
N LEU A 109 -8.03 2.07 -9.65
CA LEU A 109 -6.97 1.20 -9.13
C LEU A 109 -5.58 1.85 -9.18
N LEU A 110 -5.41 2.96 -9.88
CA LEU A 110 -4.14 3.68 -9.91
C LEU A 110 -3.81 4.23 -8.51
N PRO A 111 -2.60 3.94 -7.97
CA PRO A 111 -2.15 4.52 -6.71
C PRO A 111 -1.83 6.01 -6.84
N ASP A 112 -1.52 6.48 -8.06
CA ASP A 112 -1.24 7.88 -8.34
C ASP A 112 -2.52 8.70 -8.45
N GLY A 113 -2.52 9.87 -7.85
CA GLY A 113 -3.59 10.85 -8.01
C GLY A 113 -3.52 11.53 -9.37
N VAL A 114 -4.61 11.49 -10.11
CA VAL A 114 -4.75 12.15 -11.41
C VAL A 114 -5.87 13.18 -11.32
N VAL A 115 -5.55 14.42 -11.63
CA VAL A 115 -6.51 15.55 -11.69
C VAL A 115 -6.47 16.14 -13.09
N ILE A 116 -7.62 16.25 -13.74
CA ILE A 116 -7.78 16.93 -15.03
C ILE A 116 -8.36 18.32 -14.74
N MET A 117 -7.71 19.34 -15.24
CA MET A 117 -8.11 20.75 -15.11
C MET A 117 -8.01 21.48 -16.45
N ASP A 118 -8.77 22.53 -16.59
CA ASP A 118 -8.72 23.42 -17.75
C ASP A 118 -7.48 24.36 -17.71
N ASP A 119 -7.36 25.22 -18.71
CA ASP A 119 -6.27 26.21 -18.83
C ASP A 119 -6.29 27.31 -17.75
N VAL A 120 -7.38 27.44 -17.01
CA VAL A 120 -7.57 28.35 -15.88
C VAL A 120 -7.50 27.63 -14.53
N LEU A 121 -7.16 26.32 -14.53
CA LEU A 121 -6.99 25.45 -13.38
C LEU A 121 -8.29 25.09 -12.63
N PHE A 122 -9.43 25.09 -13.31
CA PHE A 122 -10.67 24.58 -12.75
C PHE A 122 -10.70 23.05 -12.83
N LEU A 123 -11.10 22.41 -11.73
CA LEU A 123 -11.22 20.95 -11.63
C LEU A 123 -12.33 20.42 -12.55
N GLU A 124 -11.97 19.67 -13.58
CA GLU A 124 -12.92 18.97 -14.44
C GLU A 124 -13.19 17.53 -13.94
N TRP A 125 -12.13 16.84 -13.53
CA TRP A 125 -12.21 15.46 -13.08
C TRP A 125 -10.99 15.07 -12.21
N CYS A 126 -11.18 14.12 -11.29
CA CYS A 126 -10.09 13.50 -10.56
C CYS A 126 -10.43 12.02 -10.26
N ASN A 127 -9.40 11.21 -10.06
CA ASN A 127 -9.55 9.84 -9.59
C ASN A 127 -9.58 9.77 -8.05
N PRO A 128 -10.00 8.62 -7.45
CA PRO A 128 -10.06 8.47 -6.00
C PRO A 128 -8.72 8.66 -5.28
N ALA A 129 -7.60 8.30 -5.93
CA ALA A 129 -6.28 8.54 -5.35
C ALA A 129 -6.00 10.05 -5.20
N ALA A 130 -6.35 10.88 -6.19
CA ALA A 130 -6.23 12.34 -6.08
C ALA A 130 -7.14 12.92 -4.99
N GLU A 131 -8.37 12.41 -4.85
CA GLU A 131 -9.24 12.82 -3.74
C GLU A 131 -8.57 12.54 -2.38
N HIS A 132 -7.94 11.38 -2.24
CA HIS A 132 -7.23 11.00 -1.02
C HIS A 132 -5.92 11.79 -0.80
N HIS A 133 -5.12 12.02 -1.86
CA HIS A 133 -3.84 12.74 -1.78
C HIS A 133 -4.04 14.22 -1.45
N LEU A 134 -4.96 14.87 -2.15
CA LEU A 134 -5.18 16.31 -2.08
C LEU A 134 -6.39 16.70 -1.22
N GLY A 135 -7.13 15.71 -0.70
CA GLY A 135 -8.32 15.92 0.11
C GLY A 135 -9.43 16.62 -0.67
N LEU A 136 -9.54 16.29 -1.97
CA LEU A 136 -10.57 16.77 -2.88
C LEU A 136 -11.82 15.90 -2.77
N SER A 137 -12.93 16.42 -3.29
CA SER A 137 -14.15 15.66 -3.52
C SER A 137 -14.71 16.07 -4.88
N LEU A 138 -14.64 15.15 -5.87
CA LEU A 138 -15.11 15.47 -7.23
C LEU A 138 -16.57 15.94 -7.25
N SER A 139 -17.40 15.41 -6.35
CA SER A 139 -18.84 15.78 -6.28
C SER A 139 -19.07 17.21 -5.75
N GLN A 140 -18.18 17.74 -4.92
CA GLN A 140 -18.31 19.06 -4.29
C GLN A 140 -17.43 20.10 -4.95
N ASP A 141 -16.23 19.71 -5.39
CA ASP A 141 -15.18 20.64 -5.81
C ASP A 141 -15.09 20.80 -7.34
N LYS A 142 -15.91 20.06 -8.10
CA LYS A 142 -15.95 20.19 -9.56
C LYS A 142 -16.27 21.64 -9.98
N GLY A 143 -15.44 22.19 -10.86
CA GLY A 143 -15.53 23.58 -11.29
C GLY A 143 -14.94 24.59 -10.31
N MET A 144 -14.26 24.14 -9.24
CA MET A 144 -13.45 25.02 -8.37
C MET A 144 -12.01 25.06 -8.88
N ARG A 145 -11.31 26.15 -8.60
CA ARG A 145 -9.88 26.24 -8.90
C ARG A 145 -9.07 25.33 -7.99
N VAL A 146 -8.22 24.48 -8.59
CA VAL A 146 -7.35 23.55 -7.85
C VAL A 146 -6.42 24.30 -6.89
N THR A 147 -5.99 25.52 -7.22
CA THR A 147 -5.19 26.38 -6.35
C THR A 147 -5.90 26.82 -5.06
N ASN A 148 -7.22 26.89 -5.08
CA ASN A 148 -8.01 27.24 -3.88
C ASN A 148 -8.21 26.01 -2.97
N LEU A 149 -8.12 24.82 -3.54
CA LEU A 149 -8.27 23.55 -2.86
C LEU A 149 -6.92 23.09 -2.27
N VAL A 150 -5.86 23.16 -3.06
CA VAL A 150 -4.48 22.89 -2.63
C VAL A 150 -3.83 24.20 -2.21
N ARG A 151 -4.02 24.57 -0.94
CA ARG A 151 -3.51 25.83 -0.37
C ARG A 151 -2.07 25.68 0.09
N SER A 152 -1.14 25.53 -0.86
CA SER A 152 0.29 25.48 -0.60
C SER A 152 1.00 26.59 -1.34
N PRO A 153 1.86 27.38 -0.67
CA PRO A 153 2.67 28.40 -1.33
C PRO A 153 3.55 27.82 -2.44
N GLU A 154 4.17 26.66 -2.19
CA GLU A 154 5.06 26.00 -3.15
C GLU A 154 4.29 25.57 -4.41
N PHE A 155 3.04 25.11 -4.26
CA PHE A 155 2.19 24.76 -5.38
C PHE A 155 1.76 25.99 -6.19
N MET A 156 1.47 27.10 -5.52
CA MET A 156 1.16 28.37 -6.18
C MET A 156 2.35 28.89 -6.97
N ASP A 157 3.54 28.90 -6.39
CA ASP A 157 4.77 29.32 -7.06
C ASP A 157 5.09 28.43 -8.28
N TYR A 158 4.90 27.12 -8.16
CA TYR A 158 5.06 26.17 -9.25
C TYR A 158 4.18 26.48 -10.45
N ILE A 159 2.92 26.84 -10.19
CA ILE A 159 1.96 27.23 -11.23
C ILE A 159 2.33 28.58 -11.85
N ILE A 160 2.67 29.57 -11.03
CA ILE A 160 3.00 30.93 -11.49
C ILE A 160 4.26 30.91 -12.36
N LEU A 161 5.27 30.13 -11.98
CA LEU A 161 6.52 29.99 -12.73
C LEU A 161 6.32 29.24 -14.05
N GLY A 162 5.31 28.38 -14.15
CA GLY A 162 5.00 27.62 -15.38
C GLY A 162 6.11 26.66 -15.82
N ARG A 163 7.07 26.34 -14.94
CA ARG A 163 8.21 25.43 -15.22
C ARG A 163 7.85 24.01 -14.81
N TYR A 164 7.07 23.33 -15.65
CA TYR A 164 6.58 21.98 -15.37
C TYR A 164 7.57 20.87 -15.75
N GLU A 165 8.81 21.21 -16.17
CA GLU A 165 9.84 20.23 -16.52
C GLU A 165 10.35 19.45 -15.29
N THR A 166 10.33 20.08 -14.11
CA THR A 166 10.76 19.48 -12.85
C THR A 166 9.55 19.24 -11.96
N PRO A 167 9.39 18.02 -11.40
CA PRO A 167 8.32 17.75 -10.44
C PRO A 167 8.46 18.62 -9.19
N LEU A 168 7.34 19.01 -8.61
CA LEU A 168 7.27 19.70 -7.33
C LEU A 168 7.16 18.69 -6.19
N THR A 169 8.01 18.80 -5.17
CA THR A 169 7.78 18.10 -3.90
C THR A 169 6.89 18.96 -3.02
N LEU A 170 5.73 18.45 -2.67
CA LEU A 170 4.68 19.14 -1.92
C LEU A 170 4.46 18.44 -0.58
N SER A 171 4.56 19.18 0.51
CA SER A 171 4.10 18.72 1.83
C SER A 171 2.66 19.21 2.03
N PHE A 172 1.72 18.29 1.98
CA PHE A 172 0.30 18.63 2.09
C PHE A 172 -0.39 17.77 3.14
N ARG A 173 -0.93 18.42 4.18
CA ARG A 173 -1.40 17.76 5.40
C ARG A 173 -0.26 16.89 5.98
N ASP A 174 -0.51 15.62 6.28
CA ASP A 174 0.51 14.68 6.80
C ASP A 174 1.18 13.85 5.71
N ARG A 175 1.15 14.31 4.45
CA ARG A 175 1.67 13.58 3.28
C ARG A 175 2.75 14.35 2.58
N LYS A 176 3.68 13.59 2.02
CA LYS A 176 4.68 14.10 1.10
C LYS A 176 4.36 13.61 -0.31
N LEU A 177 4.04 14.54 -1.21
CA LEU A 177 3.59 14.25 -2.56
C LEU A 177 4.63 14.77 -3.56
N ILE A 178 4.86 14.02 -4.62
CA ILE A 178 5.51 14.53 -5.82
C ILE A 178 4.40 14.90 -6.80
N ALA A 179 4.30 16.16 -7.15
CA ALA A 179 3.30 16.71 -8.05
C ALA A 179 3.93 17.10 -9.39
N HIS A 180 3.34 16.68 -10.48
CA HIS A 180 3.78 16.99 -11.84
C HIS A 180 2.60 17.43 -12.70
N ILE A 181 2.72 18.60 -13.34
CA ILE A 181 1.72 19.11 -14.27
C ILE A 181 2.16 18.79 -15.69
N ILE A 182 1.30 18.14 -16.44
CA ILE A 182 1.52 17.72 -17.82
C ILE A 182 0.50 18.43 -18.71
N PRO A 183 0.91 19.21 -19.72
CA PRO A 183 -0.01 19.77 -20.71
C PRO A 183 -0.74 18.64 -21.46
N PHE A 184 -2.04 18.81 -21.64
CA PHE A 184 -2.91 17.85 -22.32
C PHE A 184 -3.74 18.56 -23.39
N GLU A 185 -4.42 17.81 -24.25
CA GLU A 185 -5.17 18.33 -25.40
C GLU A 185 -6.09 19.51 -25.09
N ASN A 186 -6.29 20.41 -26.08
CA ASN A 186 -7.23 21.53 -26.02
C ASN A 186 -7.07 22.49 -24.83
N ARG A 187 -5.81 22.84 -24.47
CA ARG A 187 -5.47 23.70 -23.32
C ARG A 187 -5.81 23.12 -21.94
N ARG A 188 -6.00 21.81 -21.83
CA ARG A 188 -6.14 21.10 -20.56
C ARG A 188 -4.79 20.80 -19.95
N GLN A 189 -4.79 20.59 -18.66
CA GLN A 189 -3.63 20.17 -17.90
C GLN A 189 -3.99 18.95 -17.03
N ILE A 190 -3.04 18.05 -16.91
CA ILE A 190 -3.16 16.91 -15.99
C ILE A 190 -2.16 17.13 -14.86
N LEU A 191 -2.66 17.19 -13.63
CA LEU A 191 -1.82 17.12 -12.43
C LEU A 191 -1.76 15.68 -11.97
N VAL A 192 -0.56 15.12 -11.97
CA VAL A 192 -0.28 13.81 -11.40
C VAL A 192 0.36 13.98 -10.04
N THR A 193 -0.14 13.27 -9.03
CA THR A 193 0.42 13.29 -7.67
C THR A 193 0.80 11.88 -7.25
N HIS A 194 2.04 11.71 -6.81
CA HIS A 194 2.57 10.46 -6.28
C HIS A 194 2.82 10.60 -4.77
N ASP A 195 2.25 9.73 -3.95
CA ASP A 195 2.47 9.74 -2.50
C ASP A 195 3.79 9.03 -2.18
N VAL A 196 4.77 9.81 -1.72
CA VAL A 196 6.10 9.34 -1.35
C VAL A 196 6.31 9.35 0.18
N THR A 197 5.25 9.52 0.95
CA THR A 197 5.33 9.68 2.41
C THR A 197 6.07 8.54 3.07
N GLU A 198 5.71 7.30 2.72
CA GLU A 198 6.34 6.12 3.32
C GLU A 198 7.79 5.93 2.83
N SER A 199 8.05 6.15 1.54
CA SER A 199 9.40 6.08 0.98
C SER A 199 10.33 7.12 1.61
N GLU A 200 9.89 8.37 1.71
CA GLU A 200 10.65 9.45 2.37
C GLU A 200 10.88 9.18 3.86
N ARG A 201 9.89 8.58 4.54
CA ARG A 201 10.02 8.19 5.94
C ARG A 201 11.08 7.10 6.13
N ILE A 202 11.09 6.10 5.25
CA ILE A 202 12.10 5.04 5.26
C ILE A 202 13.49 5.64 4.98
N ASP A 203 13.62 6.53 3.99
CA ASP A 203 14.89 7.18 3.67
C ASP A 203 15.39 8.11 4.80
N MET A 204 14.49 8.80 5.47
CA MET A 204 14.82 9.60 6.65
C MET A 204 15.32 8.71 7.79
N MET A 205 14.60 7.64 8.11
CA MET A 205 15.03 6.68 9.13
C MET A 205 16.39 6.06 8.81
N ARG A 206 16.67 5.79 7.54
CA ARG A 206 17.98 5.28 7.09
C ARG A 206 19.08 6.30 7.26
N ARG A 207 18.87 7.56 6.90
CA ARG A 207 19.83 8.67 7.09
C ARG A 207 20.12 8.89 8.58
N ASP A 208 19.08 8.92 9.41
CA ASP A 208 19.21 9.09 10.86
C ASP A 208 19.96 7.91 11.48
N PHE A 209 19.71 6.69 11.03
CA PHE A 209 20.45 5.52 11.46
C PHE A 209 21.95 5.63 11.17
N ILE A 210 22.34 6.01 9.94
CA ILE A 210 23.74 6.18 9.54
C ILE A 210 24.40 7.31 10.34
N ALA A 211 23.71 8.44 10.51
CA ALA A 211 24.21 9.58 11.26
C ALA A 211 24.46 9.22 12.73
N ASN A 212 23.46 8.59 13.39
CA ASN A 212 23.58 8.17 14.78
C ASN A 212 24.67 7.11 14.98
N ALA A 213 24.75 6.12 14.07
CA ALA A 213 25.82 5.11 14.08
C ALA A 213 27.22 5.75 14.01
N SER A 214 27.41 6.72 13.11
CA SER A 214 28.65 7.44 12.98
C SER A 214 29.03 8.22 14.25
N HIS A 215 28.06 8.83 14.90
CA HIS A 215 28.28 9.54 16.17
C HIS A 215 28.63 8.57 17.31
N GLU A 216 27.90 7.45 17.44
CA GLU A 216 28.13 6.47 18.51
C GLU A 216 29.47 5.70 18.33
N LEU A 217 29.97 5.57 17.11
CA LEU A 217 31.30 5.01 16.85
C LEU A 217 32.43 6.04 17.03
N ARG A 218 32.22 7.30 16.67
CA ARG A 218 33.23 8.35 16.77
C ARG A 218 33.63 8.62 18.22
N THR A 219 32.69 8.65 19.13
CA THR A 219 32.94 8.96 20.56
C THR A 219 33.93 7.99 21.20
N PRO A 220 33.74 6.65 21.20
CA PRO A 220 34.70 5.72 21.76
C PRO A 220 36.05 5.75 21.03
N LEU A 221 36.04 5.93 19.71
CA LEU A 221 37.28 6.04 18.94
C LEU A 221 38.11 7.26 19.34
N THR A 222 37.45 8.39 19.61
CA THR A 222 38.14 9.60 20.11
C THR A 222 38.80 9.37 21.47
N VAL A 223 38.10 8.62 22.36
CA VAL A 223 38.65 8.26 23.67
C VAL A 223 39.87 7.35 23.54
N ILE A 224 39.78 6.31 22.69
CA ILE A 224 40.94 5.40 22.42
C ILE A 224 42.12 6.19 21.87
N ASN A 225 41.90 7.02 20.85
CA ASN A 225 42.97 7.84 20.25
C ASN A 225 43.57 8.80 21.25
N GLY A 226 42.80 9.44 22.13
CA GLY A 226 43.29 10.33 23.17
C GLY A 226 44.21 9.61 24.18
N PHE A 227 43.87 8.40 24.59
CA PHE A 227 44.76 7.62 25.48
C PHE A 227 46.01 7.11 24.74
N LEU A 228 45.92 6.77 23.46
CA LEU A 228 47.11 6.43 22.64
C LEU A 228 48.04 7.63 22.48
N GLU A 229 47.51 8.83 22.29
CA GLU A 229 48.30 10.06 22.20
C GLU A 229 49.01 10.34 23.53
N ILE A 230 48.29 10.23 24.68
CA ILE A 230 48.89 10.36 26.02
C ILE A 230 50.05 9.34 26.22
N ALA A 231 49.82 8.07 25.84
CA ALA A 231 50.81 7.03 25.96
C ALA A 231 52.02 7.29 25.07
N SER A 232 51.85 7.95 23.90
CA SER A 232 52.94 8.32 23.00
C SER A 232 53.76 9.51 23.50
N LEU A 233 53.11 10.48 24.14
CA LEU A 233 53.74 11.70 24.67
C LEU A 233 54.38 11.49 26.04
N GLN A 234 53.93 10.53 26.83
CA GLN A 234 54.40 10.24 28.18
C GLN A 234 54.80 8.75 28.31
N PRO A 235 55.96 8.34 27.78
CA PRO A 235 56.40 6.94 27.86
C PRO A 235 56.67 6.44 29.29
N ASP A 236 56.96 7.34 30.21
CA ASP A 236 57.30 7.04 31.61
C ASP A 236 56.08 7.03 32.57
N LEU A 237 54.88 6.86 32.05
CA LEU A 237 53.67 6.67 32.85
C LEU A 237 53.85 5.51 33.86
N ASP A 238 53.45 5.74 35.11
CA ASP A 238 53.42 4.69 36.12
C ASP A 238 52.51 3.53 35.74
N ILE A 239 52.87 2.33 36.17
CA ILE A 239 52.22 1.09 35.79
C ILE A 239 50.71 1.11 36.11
N PRO A 240 50.25 1.55 37.29
CA PRO A 240 48.81 1.65 37.62
C PRO A 240 48.03 2.52 36.64
N THR A 241 48.53 3.72 36.33
CA THR A 241 47.87 4.66 35.40
C THR A 241 47.82 4.09 33.98
N ARG A 242 48.94 3.50 33.52
CA ARG A 242 48.95 2.82 32.22
C ARG A 242 47.95 1.70 32.12
N ASN A 243 47.83 0.85 33.15
CA ASN A 243 46.85 -0.23 33.20
C ASN A 243 45.41 0.31 33.25
N ALA A 244 45.15 1.41 33.93
CA ALA A 244 43.84 2.04 33.90
C ALA A 244 43.46 2.57 32.53
N HIS A 245 44.40 3.19 31.81
CA HIS A 245 44.20 3.64 30.42
C HIS A 245 43.92 2.46 29.49
N LEU A 246 44.71 1.37 29.58
CA LEU A 246 44.51 0.15 28.79
C LEU A 246 43.13 -0.46 29.04
N LYS A 247 42.70 -0.50 30.30
CA LYS A 247 41.38 -0.99 30.68
C LYS A 247 40.27 -0.15 30.03
N LEU A 248 40.37 1.20 30.13
CA LEU A 248 39.38 2.08 29.53
C LEU A 248 39.34 1.94 27.99
N MET A 249 40.51 1.80 27.32
CA MET A 249 40.55 1.54 25.87
C MET A 249 39.89 0.20 25.50
N SER A 250 40.14 -0.87 26.28
CA SER A 250 39.50 -2.18 26.09
C SER A 250 38.00 -2.09 26.23
N GLU A 251 37.49 -1.41 27.25
CA GLU A 251 36.05 -1.19 27.46
C GLU A 251 35.41 -0.42 26.28
N GLN A 252 36.12 0.55 25.72
CA GLN A 252 35.62 1.27 24.51
C GLN A 252 35.65 0.37 23.27
N GLY A 253 36.67 -0.47 23.12
CA GLY A 253 36.75 -1.46 22.02
C GLY A 253 35.58 -2.47 22.08
N GLU A 254 35.32 -3.04 23.24
CA GLU A 254 34.19 -3.96 23.46
C GLU A 254 32.84 -3.28 23.21
N ARG A 255 32.71 -2.00 23.59
CA ARG A 255 31.50 -1.21 23.28
C ARG A 255 31.28 -1.03 21.79
N MET A 256 32.36 -0.70 21.05
CA MET A 256 32.29 -0.57 19.58
C MET A 256 31.94 -1.91 18.92
N GLN A 257 32.52 -3.01 19.36
CA GLN A 257 32.23 -4.33 18.85
C GLN A 257 30.73 -4.66 19.02
N ARG A 258 30.19 -4.51 20.22
CA ARG A 258 28.75 -4.71 20.49
C ARG A 258 27.87 -3.84 19.63
N LEU A 259 28.24 -2.57 19.42
CA LEU A 259 27.48 -1.66 18.56
C LEU A 259 27.42 -2.18 17.11
N VAL A 260 28.55 -2.65 16.57
CA VAL A 260 28.62 -3.20 15.21
C VAL A 260 27.79 -4.49 15.10
N GLU A 261 27.89 -5.39 16.10
CA GLU A 261 27.09 -6.62 16.15
C GLU A 261 25.58 -6.34 16.19
N ASP A 262 25.14 -5.40 17.03
CA ASP A 262 23.75 -4.94 17.09
C ASP A 262 23.27 -4.37 15.74
N MET A 263 24.10 -3.56 15.08
CA MET A 263 23.79 -3.00 13.76
C MET A 263 23.66 -4.08 12.68
N LEU A 264 24.59 -5.03 12.65
CA LEU A 264 24.54 -6.16 11.70
C LEU A 264 23.30 -7.04 11.95
N THR A 265 22.96 -7.29 13.22
CA THR A 265 21.77 -8.05 13.60
C THR A 265 20.51 -7.31 13.15
N LEU A 266 20.41 -6.02 13.40
CA LEU A 266 19.26 -5.21 12.99
C LEU A 266 19.11 -5.20 11.46
N THR A 267 20.22 -5.02 10.72
CA THR A 267 20.21 -5.03 9.25
C THR A 267 19.74 -6.38 8.69
N ARG A 268 20.14 -7.50 9.31
CA ARG A 268 19.67 -8.84 8.93
C ARG A 268 18.18 -9.02 9.20
N LEU A 269 17.68 -8.55 10.34
CA LEU A 269 16.27 -8.62 10.71
C LEU A 269 15.35 -7.79 9.81
N GLU A 270 15.85 -6.70 9.24
CA GLU A 270 15.12 -5.80 8.34
C GLU A 270 15.13 -6.26 6.89
N SER A 271 16.05 -7.15 6.49
CA SER A 271 16.09 -7.66 5.12
C SER A 271 14.96 -8.66 4.86
N VAL A 272 14.16 -8.39 3.82
CA VAL A 272 13.03 -9.24 3.39
C VAL A 272 13.49 -10.63 2.92
N ASP A 273 14.73 -10.74 2.45
CA ASP A 273 15.28 -11.97 1.88
C ASP A 273 15.71 -13.04 2.93
N HIS A 274 15.73 -12.67 4.21
CA HIS A 274 16.05 -13.63 5.27
C HIS A 274 14.79 -14.40 5.68
N LEU A 275 14.61 -15.58 5.06
CA LEU A 275 13.60 -16.55 5.46
C LEU A 275 13.82 -16.93 6.95
N LEU A 276 12.77 -16.83 7.73
CA LEU A 276 12.79 -17.25 9.13
C LEU A 276 13.13 -18.75 9.19
N ARG A 277 14.25 -19.10 9.76
CA ARG A 277 14.53 -20.50 10.10
C ARG A 277 13.60 -20.90 11.24
N SER A 278 12.55 -21.64 10.89
CA SER A 278 11.55 -22.05 11.87
C SER A 278 11.92 -23.44 12.39
N GLU A 279 12.43 -23.49 13.60
CA GLU A 279 12.75 -24.71 14.37
C GLU A 279 11.99 -24.71 15.70
N ILE A 280 11.98 -25.85 16.39
CA ILE A 280 11.38 -25.93 17.73
C ILE A 280 12.44 -25.46 18.73
N VAL A 281 12.16 -24.33 19.36
CA VAL A 281 13.03 -23.72 20.36
C VAL A 281 12.68 -24.26 21.73
N ASN A 282 13.61 -24.99 22.34
CA ASN A 282 13.49 -25.44 23.73
C ASN A 282 13.60 -24.22 24.66
N MET A 283 12.43 -23.67 25.05
CA MET A 283 12.38 -22.45 25.85
C MET A 283 12.99 -22.61 27.25
N ARG A 284 12.84 -23.79 27.88
CA ARG A 284 13.48 -24.06 29.20
C ARG A 284 14.98 -23.98 29.10
N GLY A 285 15.58 -24.75 28.18
CA GLY A 285 17.05 -24.78 28.03
C GLY A 285 17.61 -23.41 27.61
N LEU A 286 16.88 -22.67 26.75
CA LEU A 286 17.28 -21.32 26.35
C LEU A 286 17.26 -20.33 27.52
N LEU A 287 16.22 -20.33 28.34
CA LEU A 287 16.08 -19.41 29.49
C LEU A 287 17.07 -19.75 30.61
N GLU A 288 17.38 -21.03 30.84
CA GLU A 288 18.45 -21.44 31.77
C GLU A 288 19.82 -20.91 31.34
N GLN A 289 20.13 -20.95 30.03
CA GLN A 289 21.36 -20.34 29.50
C GLN A 289 21.38 -18.82 29.67
N ILE A 290 20.27 -18.14 29.36
CA ILE A 290 20.15 -16.69 29.56
C ILE A 290 20.31 -16.32 31.04
N LEU A 291 19.76 -17.11 31.95
CA LEU A 291 19.95 -16.89 33.40
C LEU A 291 21.41 -17.00 33.80
N GLN A 292 22.13 -18.01 33.33
CA GLN A 292 23.57 -18.17 33.62
C GLN A 292 24.40 -17.00 33.12
N GLU A 293 24.11 -16.51 31.89
CA GLU A 293 24.75 -15.33 31.34
C GLU A 293 24.41 -14.07 32.16
N ALA A 294 23.15 -13.95 32.62
CA ALA A 294 22.66 -12.88 33.46
C ALA A 294 23.32 -12.86 34.85
N GLU A 295 23.49 -14.00 35.47
CA GLU A 295 24.20 -14.16 36.74
C GLU A 295 25.66 -13.73 36.64
N ALA A 296 26.35 -14.16 35.56
CA ALA A 296 27.73 -13.76 35.31
C ALA A 296 27.83 -12.23 35.08
N LEU A 297 26.91 -11.64 34.32
CA LEU A 297 26.87 -10.19 34.08
C LEU A 297 26.52 -9.41 35.34
N SER A 298 25.60 -9.95 36.16
CA SER A 298 25.21 -9.36 37.46
C SER A 298 26.38 -9.37 38.48
N ALA A 299 27.28 -10.35 38.40
CA ALA A 299 28.39 -10.54 39.32
C ALA A 299 27.95 -10.47 40.80
N GLY A 300 26.80 -11.05 41.13
CA GLY A 300 26.24 -11.07 42.48
C GLY A 300 25.60 -9.75 42.95
N ARG A 301 25.45 -8.76 42.07
CA ARG A 301 24.84 -7.46 42.45
C ARG A 301 23.32 -7.49 42.57
N HIS A 302 22.63 -8.49 42.00
CA HIS A 302 21.18 -8.58 41.96
C HIS A 302 20.68 -9.96 42.37
N GLN A 303 19.44 -10.03 42.84
CA GLN A 303 18.74 -11.28 43.05
C GLN A 303 17.99 -11.67 41.80
N LEU A 304 18.44 -12.73 41.12
CA LEU A 304 17.84 -13.25 39.89
C LEU A 304 16.98 -14.47 40.22
N SER A 305 15.80 -14.57 39.63
CA SER A 305 14.93 -15.72 39.73
C SER A 305 14.34 -16.08 38.35
N LEU A 306 14.15 -17.39 38.11
CA LEU A 306 13.59 -17.90 36.88
C LEU A 306 12.44 -18.87 37.17
N SER A 307 11.29 -18.67 36.53
CA SER A 307 10.18 -19.62 36.50
C SER A 307 9.85 -19.97 35.04
N VAL A 308 9.77 -21.29 34.75
CA VAL A 308 9.52 -21.79 33.38
C VAL A 308 8.39 -22.82 33.42
N GLU A 309 7.19 -22.40 33.03
CA GLU A 309 5.97 -23.23 33.01
C GLU A 309 5.28 -23.25 31.63
N GLY A 310 5.80 -22.50 30.66
CA GLY A 310 5.23 -22.42 29.30
C GLY A 310 5.77 -23.47 28.32
N PRO A 311 5.12 -23.60 27.15
CA PRO A 311 5.50 -24.54 26.08
C PRO A 311 6.72 -24.07 25.28
N ASP A 312 7.23 -24.95 24.39
CA ASP A 312 8.24 -24.60 23.42
C ASP A 312 7.65 -23.74 22.29
N VAL A 313 8.49 -22.94 21.63
CA VAL A 313 8.10 -21.99 20.57
C VAL A 313 8.70 -22.41 19.24
N LYS A 314 7.94 -22.26 18.16
CA LYS A 314 8.42 -22.45 16.79
C LYS A 314 8.96 -21.13 16.25
N GLY A 315 10.27 -21.08 15.97
CA GLY A 315 10.92 -19.83 15.53
C GLY A 315 12.42 -20.03 15.32
N SER A 316 13.15 -18.93 15.23
CA SER A 316 14.61 -18.93 15.16
C SER A 316 15.20 -18.82 16.57
N THR A 317 15.96 -19.83 17.00
CA THR A 317 16.61 -19.86 18.32
C THR A 317 17.51 -18.64 18.53
N ASP A 318 18.31 -18.26 17.53
CA ASP A 318 19.23 -17.14 17.62
C ASP A 318 18.51 -15.81 17.76
N GLU A 319 17.43 -15.60 16.98
CA GLU A 319 16.64 -14.37 17.04
C GLU A 319 15.91 -14.26 18.39
N ILE A 320 15.24 -15.31 18.85
CA ILE A 320 14.54 -15.34 20.12
C ILE A 320 15.53 -15.14 21.28
N ARG A 321 16.68 -15.85 21.27
CA ARG A 321 17.76 -15.63 22.24
C ARG A 321 18.16 -14.17 22.29
N SER A 322 18.46 -13.56 21.14
CA SER A 322 18.88 -12.16 21.05
C SER A 322 17.84 -11.22 21.67
N ALA A 323 16.55 -11.41 21.38
CA ALA A 323 15.48 -10.58 21.94
C ALA A 323 15.37 -10.71 23.46
N LEU A 324 15.34 -11.95 23.99
CA LEU A 324 15.17 -12.20 25.41
C LEU A 324 16.42 -11.77 26.21
N THR A 325 17.62 -12.01 25.70
CA THR A 325 18.87 -11.53 26.30
C THR A 325 18.91 -10.02 26.38
N ASN A 326 18.43 -9.30 25.36
CA ASN A 326 18.34 -7.83 25.39
C ASN A 326 17.41 -7.32 26.49
N LEU A 327 16.28 -7.99 26.73
CA LEU A 327 15.35 -7.61 27.82
C LEU A 327 15.98 -7.86 29.20
N VAL A 328 16.60 -9.03 29.40
CA VAL A 328 17.24 -9.39 30.69
C VAL A 328 18.44 -8.48 30.97
N THR A 329 19.29 -8.22 29.98
CA THR A 329 20.43 -7.31 30.13
C THR A 329 20.01 -5.87 30.45
N ASN A 330 18.91 -5.41 29.86
CA ASN A 330 18.35 -4.10 30.23
C ASN A 330 17.90 -4.06 31.70
N ALA A 331 17.21 -5.10 32.18
CA ALA A 331 16.83 -5.18 33.61
C ALA A 331 18.06 -5.11 34.53
N ILE A 332 19.13 -5.85 34.22
CA ILE A 332 20.38 -5.83 34.98
C ILE A 332 21.02 -4.43 34.98
N ARG A 333 21.03 -3.74 33.86
CA ARG A 333 21.66 -2.42 33.72
C ARG A 333 20.93 -1.31 34.47
N TYR A 334 19.60 -1.40 34.53
CA TYR A 334 18.77 -0.35 35.08
C TYR A 334 18.27 -0.63 36.51
N THR A 335 18.66 -1.77 37.09
CA THR A 335 18.39 -2.13 38.45
C THR A 335 19.60 -1.78 39.32
N PRO A 336 19.45 -1.04 40.45
CA PRO A 336 20.54 -0.77 41.38
C PRO A 336 21.04 -2.03 42.09
N GLN A 337 22.24 -1.97 42.66
CA GLN A 337 22.81 -3.06 43.43
C GLN A 337 21.87 -3.45 44.61
N GLY A 338 21.68 -4.75 44.80
CA GLY A 338 20.75 -5.32 45.77
C GLY A 338 19.32 -5.47 45.25
N GLY A 339 19.05 -5.01 44.03
CA GLY A 339 17.72 -5.12 43.43
C GLY A 339 17.36 -6.55 43.02
N ARG A 340 16.09 -6.71 42.66
CA ARG A 340 15.49 -8.00 42.24
C ARG A 340 15.06 -7.99 40.78
N ILE A 341 15.35 -9.11 40.08
CA ILE A 341 14.96 -9.32 38.70
C ILE A 341 14.31 -10.70 38.59
N GLU A 342 13.05 -10.73 38.15
CA GLU A 342 12.24 -11.93 38.00
C GLU A 342 12.03 -12.22 36.53
N ILE A 343 12.44 -13.39 36.06
CA ILE A 343 12.26 -13.87 34.70
C ILE A 343 11.19 -14.95 34.75
N CYS A 344 10.12 -14.80 33.96
CA CYS A 344 9.01 -15.74 33.93
C CYS A 344 8.66 -16.12 32.50
N TRP A 345 8.39 -17.42 32.31
CA TRP A 345 7.82 -17.97 31.07
C TRP A 345 6.61 -18.81 31.42
N GLU A 346 5.44 -18.41 30.98
CA GLU A 346 4.15 -19.00 31.36
C GLU A 346 3.21 -19.20 30.19
N SER A 347 2.31 -20.18 30.29
CA SER A 347 1.19 -20.33 29.36
C SER A 347 0.09 -19.32 29.70
N VAL A 348 -0.48 -18.69 28.68
CA VAL A 348 -1.64 -17.78 28.80
C VAL A 348 -2.74 -18.20 27.82
N GLU A 349 -3.98 -17.73 28.02
CA GLU A 349 -5.14 -18.14 27.21
C GLU A 349 -4.91 -18.01 25.68
N GLN A 350 -4.16 -17.00 25.24
CA GLN A 350 -3.91 -16.72 23.83
C GLN A 350 -2.51 -17.13 23.34
N GLY A 351 -1.79 -17.94 24.11
CA GLY A 351 -0.44 -18.34 23.73
C GLY A 351 0.50 -18.58 24.90
N ALA A 352 1.71 -18.00 24.82
CA ALA A 352 2.67 -18.04 25.92
C ALA A 352 3.29 -16.64 26.13
N LYS A 353 3.67 -16.35 27.37
CA LYS A 353 4.17 -15.04 27.78
C LYS A 353 5.52 -15.19 28.46
N PHE A 354 6.51 -14.49 27.91
CA PHE A 354 7.77 -14.20 28.58
C PHE A 354 7.66 -12.86 29.29
N SER A 355 8.17 -12.75 30.50
CA SER A 355 8.25 -11.46 31.17
C SER A 355 9.53 -11.33 32.01
N VAL A 356 10.07 -10.11 32.02
CA VAL A 356 11.15 -9.69 32.91
C VAL A 356 10.64 -8.53 33.74
N ARG A 357 10.61 -8.73 35.05
CA ARG A 357 10.23 -7.72 36.03
C ARG A 357 11.46 -7.30 36.81
N ASP A 358 11.68 -6.02 36.92
CA ASP A 358 12.73 -5.40 37.75
C ASP A 358 12.16 -4.39 38.75
N ASN A 359 12.87 -4.16 39.83
CA ASN A 359 12.60 -3.08 40.79
C ASN A 359 13.62 -1.94 40.64
N GLY A 360 14.00 -1.63 39.41
CA GLY A 360 14.94 -0.61 39.04
C GLY A 360 14.37 0.81 39.05
N ILE A 361 15.05 1.71 38.36
CA ILE A 361 14.72 3.15 38.30
C ILE A 361 13.37 3.47 37.66
N GLY A 362 12.78 2.52 36.93
CA GLY A 362 11.55 2.72 36.15
C GLY A 362 11.69 3.72 35.00
N ILE A 363 10.60 3.93 34.28
CA ILE A 363 10.54 4.73 33.05
C ILE A 363 9.30 5.61 33.07
N SER A 364 9.43 6.89 32.72
CA SER A 364 8.29 7.80 32.58
C SER A 364 7.45 7.43 31.36
N SER A 365 6.13 7.57 31.46
CA SER A 365 5.15 7.21 30.42
C SER A 365 5.41 7.87 29.07
N GLU A 366 5.94 9.10 29.05
CA GLU A 366 6.28 9.84 27.83
C GLU A 366 7.37 9.17 26.98
N HIS A 367 8.21 8.32 27.58
CA HIS A 367 9.30 7.62 26.91
C HIS A 367 8.90 6.23 26.40
N ILE A 368 7.86 5.61 26.96
CA ILE A 368 7.51 4.20 26.70
C ILE A 368 7.27 3.94 25.23
N SER A 369 6.53 4.81 24.53
CA SER A 369 6.23 4.65 23.09
C SER A 369 7.46 4.73 22.19
N ARG A 370 8.52 5.39 22.67
CA ARG A 370 9.74 5.66 21.93
C ARG A 370 10.89 4.69 22.23
N LEU A 371 10.76 3.85 23.25
CA LEU A 371 11.84 2.95 23.69
C LEU A 371 12.33 1.99 22.61
N THR A 372 11.47 1.64 21.65
CA THR A 372 11.80 0.75 20.52
C THR A 372 12.34 1.50 19.30
N GLU A 373 12.48 2.86 19.36
CA GLU A 373 13.16 3.63 18.33
C GLU A 373 14.66 3.34 18.36
N ARG A 374 15.32 3.35 17.18
CA ARG A 374 16.76 3.10 17.07
C ARG A 374 17.54 4.23 17.74
N PHE A 375 18.56 3.90 18.55
CA PHE A 375 19.41 4.83 19.31
C PHE A 375 18.66 5.68 20.33
N TYR A 376 17.38 5.38 20.62
CA TYR A 376 16.64 6.10 21.61
C TYR A 376 17.09 5.74 23.03
N ARG A 377 17.25 6.75 23.89
CA ARG A 377 17.67 6.62 25.28
C ARG A 377 17.02 7.73 26.10
N VAL A 378 16.48 7.35 27.26
CA VAL A 378 15.78 8.30 28.17
C VAL A 378 16.73 9.37 28.68
N ASP A 379 17.98 9.02 29.02
CA ASP A 379 18.94 9.92 29.59
C ASP A 379 20.33 9.76 28.95
N LYS A 380 20.81 10.77 28.21
CA LYS A 380 22.14 10.77 27.56
C LYS A 380 23.29 10.93 28.56
N SER A 381 23.05 11.50 29.74
CA SER A 381 24.09 11.80 30.75
C SER A 381 24.44 10.58 31.62
N ARG A 382 23.44 9.84 32.15
CA ARG A 382 23.62 8.58 32.90
C ARG A 382 24.04 7.42 31.99
N SER A 383 23.87 7.56 30.70
CA SER A 383 24.15 6.54 29.73
C SER A 383 25.63 6.24 29.50
N ARG A 384 26.54 7.07 29.97
CA ARG A 384 27.99 6.79 29.96
C ARG A 384 28.34 5.67 30.93
N GLU A 385 27.64 5.55 32.03
CA GLU A 385 27.83 4.51 33.06
C GLU A 385 27.17 3.18 32.67
N THR A 386 26.02 3.23 31.96
CA THR A 386 25.24 2.00 31.59
C THR A 386 25.63 1.36 30.27
N GLN A 387 26.56 1.93 29.49
CA GLN A 387 27.14 1.39 28.26
C GLN A 387 26.13 0.83 27.22
N GLY A 388 24.87 1.27 27.19
CA GLY A 388 23.86 0.79 26.23
C GLY A 388 24.06 1.36 24.82
N THR A 389 23.80 0.58 23.78
CA THR A 389 23.87 1.01 22.37
C THR A 389 22.61 1.77 21.91
N GLY A 390 21.48 1.60 22.59
CA GLY A 390 20.17 2.12 22.16
C GLY A 390 19.55 1.33 21.00
N LEU A 391 20.14 0.17 20.63
CA LEU A 391 19.64 -0.70 19.56
C LEU A 391 18.93 -1.94 20.10
N GLY A 392 19.18 -2.36 21.34
CA GLY A 392 18.67 -3.61 21.89
C GLY A 392 17.14 -3.74 21.84
N LEU A 393 16.38 -2.71 22.20
CA LEU A 393 14.91 -2.74 22.13
C LEU A 393 14.37 -2.62 20.68
N ALA A 394 15.10 -1.99 19.78
CA ALA A 394 14.79 -2.03 18.36
C ALA A 394 14.97 -3.46 17.80
N ILE A 395 16.05 -4.17 18.19
CA ILE A 395 16.25 -5.58 17.85
C ILE A 395 15.09 -6.42 18.39
N VAL A 396 14.71 -6.25 19.66
CA VAL A 396 13.55 -6.93 20.26
C VAL A 396 12.32 -6.75 19.39
N LYS A 397 11.98 -5.50 19.04
CA LYS A 397 10.80 -5.19 18.19
C LYS A 397 10.83 -5.92 16.87
N HIS A 398 11.96 -5.91 16.15
CA HIS A 398 12.07 -6.56 14.84
C HIS A 398 11.98 -8.09 14.94
N VAL A 399 12.60 -8.69 15.95
CA VAL A 399 12.47 -10.13 16.22
C VAL A 399 11.02 -10.50 16.49
N LEU A 400 10.33 -9.74 17.34
CA LEU A 400 8.94 -10.02 17.68
C LEU A 400 7.99 -9.89 16.49
N LEU A 401 8.19 -8.87 15.64
CA LEU A 401 7.43 -8.73 14.38
C LEU A 401 7.59 -9.95 13.48
N ARG A 402 8.80 -10.49 13.34
CA ARG A 402 9.08 -11.69 12.54
C ARG A 402 8.44 -12.95 13.11
N HIS A 403 8.24 -13.02 14.43
CA HIS A 403 7.62 -14.15 15.13
C HIS A 403 6.12 -13.94 15.43
N ASN A 404 5.50 -12.89 14.87
CA ASN A 404 4.11 -12.49 15.16
C ASN A 404 3.83 -12.30 16.67
N ALA A 405 4.85 -11.97 17.45
CA ALA A 405 4.77 -11.70 18.88
C ALA A 405 4.63 -10.21 19.18
N GLN A 406 4.13 -9.88 20.37
CA GLN A 406 3.87 -8.50 20.79
C GLN A 406 4.66 -8.17 22.07
N LEU A 407 5.17 -6.93 22.13
CA LEU A 407 5.86 -6.37 23.30
C LEU A 407 4.89 -5.50 24.09
N PHE A 408 4.82 -5.74 25.41
CA PHE A 408 4.10 -4.92 26.38
C PHE A 408 5.10 -4.37 27.39
N ILE A 409 4.98 -3.11 27.73
CA ILE A 409 5.87 -2.41 28.66
C ILE A 409 5.02 -1.69 29.68
N GLU A 410 5.19 -2.07 30.96
CA GLU A 410 4.59 -1.39 32.10
C GLU A 410 5.71 -0.90 32.99
N SER A 411 5.73 0.39 33.32
CA SER A 411 6.79 0.95 34.13
C SER A 411 6.29 2.17 34.92
N THR A 412 6.81 2.27 36.13
CA THR A 412 6.57 3.42 36.99
C THR A 412 7.92 3.91 37.53
N PRO A 413 8.23 5.20 37.40
CA PRO A 413 9.47 5.78 37.92
C PRO A 413 9.68 5.43 39.41
N GLU A 414 10.91 5.06 39.76
CA GLU A 414 11.37 4.67 41.10
C GLU A 414 10.72 3.41 41.72
N VAL A 415 9.86 2.71 40.94
CA VAL A 415 9.23 1.45 41.35
C VAL A 415 9.82 0.26 40.57
N GLY A 416 10.05 0.43 39.27
CA GLY A 416 10.59 -0.60 38.37
C GLY A 416 9.84 -0.73 37.07
N SER A 417 10.18 -1.79 36.33
CA SER A 417 9.60 -2.06 34.98
C SER A 417 9.23 -3.51 34.85
N VAL A 418 8.25 -3.76 33.96
CA VAL A 418 7.88 -5.08 33.45
C VAL A 418 7.91 -5.02 31.93
N PHE A 419 8.79 -5.79 31.33
CA PHE A 419 8.82 -6.04 29.89
C PHE A 419 8.23 -7.41 29.61
N ALA A 420 7.14 -7.47 28.90
CA ALA A 420 6.46 -8.72 28.59
C ALA A 420 6.36 -8.93 27.08
N VAL A 421 6.62 -10.15 26.64
CA VAL A 421 6.52 -10.61 25.25
C VAL A 421 5.46 -11.68 25.18
N GLN A 422 4.45 -11.48 24.35
CA GLN A 422 3.38 -12.47 24.13
C GLN A 422 3.54 -13.12 22.77
N PHE A 423 3.74 -14.43 22.76
CA PHE A 423 3.75 -15.27 21.57
C PHE A 423 2.36 -15.84 21.35
N PRO A 424 1.79 -15.73 20.12
CA PRO A 424 0.47 -16.29 19.82
C PRO A 424 0.49 -17.81 19.81
N GLY A 425 -0.66 -18.43 20.05
CA GLY A 425 -0.81 -19.88 20.05
C GLY A 425 -0.39 -20.57 18.73
N SER A 426 -0.41 -19.83 17.61
CA SER A 426 -0.02 -20.33 16.28
C SER A 426 1.49 -20.68 16.16
N VAL A 427 2.33 -20.09 17.00
CA VAL A 427 3.79 -20.37 17.01
C VAL A 427 4.20 -21.30 18.16
N LEU A 428 3.27 -21.79 18.97
CA LEU A 428 3.58 -22.70 20.06
C LEU A 428 3.67 -24.14 19.56
N HIS A 429 4.64 -24.87 20.10
CA HIS A 429 4.76 -26.32 19.90
C HIS A 429 4.09 -27.02 21.08
N GLN A 430 2.90 -27.62 20.84
CA GLN A 430 2.27 -28.50 21.83
C GLN A 430 3.01 -29.83 21.84
N GLN A 431 3.65 -30.15 22.95
CA GLN A 431 4.10 -31.54 23.20
C GLN A 431 2.84 -32.37 23.39
N HIS A 432 2.57 -33.31 22.48
CA HIS A 432 1.54 -34.32 22.60
C HIS A 432 2.04 -35.45 23.53
#